data_02fd0439ed27080f9f3f54f3a77ee298
#
_entry.id   02fd0439ed27080f9f3f54f3a77ee298
#
_cell.length_a   1.000
_cell.length_b   1.000
_cell.length_c   1.000
_cell.angle_alpha   90.00
_cell.angle_beta   90.00
_cell.angle_gamma   90.00
#
_symmetry.space_group_name_H-M   'P 1'
#
loop_
_entity.id
_entity.type
_entity.pdbx_description
1 polymer ?
#
loop_
_entity_poly.entity_id
_entity_poly.type
_entity_poly.pdbx_seq_one_letter_code
_entity_poly.pdbx_strand_id
1 'polypeptide(L)'
;MENSRRDFLQKLTVSAMALPFFTSLHAGNHSNAPAGQQPVLRVALMGLGGYASRVAEAMQSCKRAKITGLISGTPAKLKDWGAKYGVPEKNRYNYENFDAIKDNPDIDAVYVITPNALHREQVIRVAKAGKHAICEKPMAINAAEGQEMVDACAAANVKLLVGYRMHFEPNTLEIVRMRKAGELGKVLFFQGLSGFRIGDPNQWRLDKALAGGGALMDIGIYAVNGARYMIGEEPVWVTGQETKTDPVKFKEGVDETIQFQLGFPSGAVASCLSTYNMNHLDRFFLNGEKGFAELQPSTGYGPIKGRTNKGELNKPHVTHQTVQMDEMAAIILDGKKPEVSVDGHEGLRDLKILDAIYRACATGERQQLDLA
;
A
#
# COMPACT_ATOMS: atom_id res chain seq x y z
N MET A 1 -44.72 -52.02 4.26
CA MET A 1 -44.59 -50.94 5.19
C MET A 1 -43.84 -49.80 4.52
N GLU A 2 -44.45 -49.27 3.53
CA GLU A 2 -44.08 -48.02 2.86
C GLU A 2 -45.16 -47.03 3.18
N ASN A 3 -44.85 -45.94 3.92
CA ASN A 3 -45.61 -44.71 4.03
C ASN A 3 -45.16 -43.93 5.25
N SER A 4 -43.99 -43.28 5.17
CA SER A 4 -43.54 -42.39 6.23
C SER A 4 -42.70 -41.20 5.78
N ARG A 5 -42.42 -41.03 4.49
CA ARG A 5 -41.63 -39.89 4.01
C ARG A 5 -42.44 -38.80 3.25
N ARG A 6 -43.71 -39.09 2.92
CA ARG A 6 -44.58 -38.17 2.17
C ARG A 6 -45.41 -37.26 3.11
N ASP A 7 -45.72 -37.72 4.33
CA ASP A 7 -46.53 -36.98 5.29
C ASP A 7 -45.75 -35.95 6.11
N PHE A 8 -44.40 -36.04 6.11
CA PHE A 8 -43.56 -35.06 6.80
C PHE A 8 -43.35 -33.77 6.01
N LEU A 9 -43.51 -33.79 4.68
CA LEU A 9 -43.29 -32.63 3.80
C LEU A 9 -44.54 -31.77 3.57
N GLN A 10 -45.73 -32.19 4.03
CA GLN A 10 -46.97 -31.44 3.86
C GLN A 10 -47.42 -30.60 5.09
N LYS A 11 -46.66 -30.63 6.18
CA LYS A 11 -46.96 -29.84 7.41
C LYS A 11 -46.03 -28.67 7.70
N LEU A 12 -45.24 -28.20 6.74
CA LEU A 12 -44.37 -27.04 6.86
C LEU A 12 -44.79 -25.91 5.91
N THR A 13 -46.09 -25.61 5.90
CA THR A 13 -46.56 -24.33 5.36
C THR A 13 -47.31 -23.59 6.42
N VAL A 14 -46.97 -22.29 6.52
CA VAL A 14 -47.56 -21.22 7.32
C VAL A 14 -46.92 -20.99 8.68
N SER A 15 -45.91 -20.11 8.66
CA SER A 15 -45.80 -18.90 9.50
C SER A 15 -44.50 -18.18 9.07
N ALA A 16 -44.52 -17.50 7.94
CA ALA A 16 -43.55 -16.47 7.62
C ALA A 16 -44.00 -15.17 8.37
N MET A 17 -43.52 -14.97 9.57
CA MET A 17 -43.50 -13.64 10.19
C MET A 17 -42.38 -12.85 9.47
N ALA A 18 -42.79 -11.89 8.68
CA ALA A 18 -41.92 -10.89 8.11
C ALA A 18 -41.30 -10.04 9.21
N LEU A 19 -40.07 -10.29 9.54
CA LEU A 19 -39.24 -9.31 10.24
C LEU A 19 -38.76 -8.29 9.18
N PRO A 20 -38.93 -6.99 9.41
CA PRO A 20 -38.38 -6.01 8.49
C PRO A 20 -36.84 -6.04 8.64
N PHE A 21 -36.18 -6.54 7.60
CA PHE A 21 -34.75 -6.28 7.39
C PHE A 21 -34.60 -4.77 7.17
N PHE A 22 -34.26 -4.03 8.19
CA PHE A 22 -33.67 -2.71 8.04
C PHE A 22 -32.26 -2.88 7.44
N THR A 23 -32.20 -2.98 6.12
CA THR A 23 -30.97 -2.64 5.40
C THR A 23 -30.85 -1.13 5.48
N SER A 24 -30.13 -0.64 6.45
CA SER A 24 -29.60 0.73 6.42
C SER A 24 -28.53 0.78 5.32
N LEU A 25 -28.98 0.92 4.08
CA LEU A 25 -28.17 1.44 3.00
C LEU A 25 -27.78 2.86 3.40
N HIS A 26 -26.61 3.02 4.01
CA HIS A 26 -25.91 4.29 3.95
C HIS A 26 -25.46 4.49 2.49
N ALA A 27 -26.43 4.87 1.64
CA ALA A 27 -26.14 5.47 0.35
C ALA A 27 -25.42 6.80 0.69
N GLY A 28 -24.11 6.80 0.65
CA GLY A 28 -23.36 8.05 0.59
C GLY A 28 -23.98 8.89 -0.52
N ASN A 29 -24.35 10.12 -0.24
CA ASN A 29 -24.85 11.10 -1.19
C ASN A 29 -23.79 11.28 -2.31
N HIS A 30 -23.81 10.40 -3.30
CA HIS A 30 -23.10 10.63 -4.55
C HIS A 30 -23.82 11.78 -5.24
N SER A 31 -23.17 12.94 -5.29
CA SER A 31 -23.63 14.11 -6.03
C SER A 31 -24.11 13.69 -7.42
N ASN A 32 -25.26 14.24 -7.85
CA ASN A 32 -25.83 14.12 -9.17
C ASN A 32 -24.80 14.55 -10.24
N ALA A 33 -23.97 13.61 -10.68
CA ALA A 33 -23.14 13.81 -11.87
C ALA A 33 -24.06 13.77 -13.09
N PRO A 34 -23.88 14.65 -14.08
CA PRO A 34 -24.62 14.56 -15.34
C PRO A 34 -24.47 13.16 -15.95
N ALA A 35 -25.53 12.62 -16.52
CA ALA A 35 -25.53 11.30 -17.14
C ALA A 35 -24.39 11.19 -18.16
N GLY A 36 -23.40 10.32 -17.88
CA GLY A 36 -22.22 10.09 -18.72
C GLY A 36 -20.87 10.45 -18.10
N GLN A 37 -20.80 11.16 -16.98
CA GLN A 37 -19.52 11.41 -16.28
C GLN A 37 -19.30 10.37 -15.16
N GLN A 38 -18.14 9.70 -15.19
CA GLN A 38 -17.74 8.81 -14.10
C GLN A 38 -17.54 9.62 -12.82
N PRO A 39 -17.95 9.09 -11.65
CA PRO A 39 -17.76 9.79 -10.38
C PRO A 39 -16.27 10.00 -10.07
N VAL A 40 -15.95 11.14 -9.45
CA VAL A 40 -14.58 11.55 -9.11
C VAL A 40 -14.41 11.53 -7.60
N LEU A 41 -13.40 10.79 -7.12
CA LEU A 41 -13.05 10.71 -5.71
C LEU A 41 -12.50 12.04 -5.22
N ARG A 42 -13.09 12.58 -4.14
CA ARG A 42 -12.69 13.85 -3.50
C ARG A 42 -11.71 13.54 -2.36
N VAL A 43 -10.46 13.94 -2.54
CA VAL A 43 -9.36 13.54 -1.66
C VAL A 43 -8.80 14.74 -0.90
N ALA A 44 -8.69 14.59 0.43
CA ALA A 44 -7.87 15.49 1.24
C ALA A 44 -6.44 14.92 1.35
N LEU A 45 -5.42 15.75 1.09
CA LEU A 45 -4.02 15.38 1.31
C LEU A 45 -3.59 15.76 2.72
N MET A 46 -3.08 14.78 3.48
CA MET A 46 -2.55 14.95 4.83
C MET A 46 -1.03 14.77 4.84
N GLY A 47 -0.31 15.76 5.41
CA GLY A 47 1.16 15.74 5.45
C GLY A 47 1.79 16.35 4.20
N LEU A 48 1.76 17.70 4.08
CA LEU A 48 2.19 18.45 2.91
C LEU A 48 3.73 18.58 2.82
N GLY A 49 4.40 17.43 2.67
CA GLY A 49 5.85 17.27 2.51
C GLY A 49 6.27 17.07 1.06
N GLY A 50 7.55 16.67 0.85
CA GLY A 50 8.14 16.49 -0.48
C GLY A 50 7.44 15.41 -1.31
N TYR A 51 7.08 14.26 -0.71
CA TYR A 51 6.35 13.23 -1.45
C TYR A 51 4.90 13.64 -1.75
N ALA A 52 4.25 14.33 -0.81
CA ALA A 52 2.92 14.89 -1.07
C ALA A 52 2.92 15.89 -2.23
N SER A 53 4.01 16.66 -2.42
CA SER A 53 4.15 17.55 -3.59
C SER A 53 4.14 16.75 -4.90
N ARG A 54 4.84 15.63 -4.96
CA ARG A 54 4.84 14.74 -6.13
C ARG A 54 3.45 14.15 -6.39
N VAL A 55 2.76 13.72 -5.34
CA VAL A 55 1.38 13.21 -5.45
C VAL A 55 0.43 14.30 -5.95
N ALA A 56 0.50 15.50 -5.37
CA ALA A 56 -0.37 16.60 -5.74
C ALA A 56 -0.19 17.06 -7.19
N GLU A 57 1.06 17.11 -7.68
CA GLU A 57 1.35 17.40 -9.09
C GLU A 57 0.77 16.30 -10.01
N ALA A 58 1.00 15.03 -9.68
CA ALA A 58 0.47 13.91 -10.45
C ALA A 58 -1.06 13.90 -10.50
N MET A 59 -1.70 14.28 -9.40
CA MET A 59 -3.17 14.35 -9.32
C MET A 59 -3.79 15.42 -10.23
N GLN A 60 -3.02 16.39 -10.72
CA GLN A 60 -3.54 17.35 -11.70
C GLN A 60 -3.88 16.70 -13.04
N SER A 61 -3.35 15.51 -13.31
CA SER A 61 -3.62 14.71 -14.52
C SER A 61 -4.61 13.56 -14.28
N CYS A 62 -5.10 13.38 -13.06
CA CYS A 62 -6.07 12.33 -12.73
C CYS A 62 -7.44 12.63 -13.37
N LYS A 63 -8.10 11.56 -13.79
CA LYS A 63 -9.46 11.60 -14.34
C LYS A 63 -10.53 11.22 -13.31
N ARG A 64 -10.13 10.42 -12.33
CA ARG A 64 -11.03 9.79 -11.36
C ARG A 64 -10.81 10.29 -9.91
N ALA A 65 -9.76 11.09 -9.65
CA ALA A 65 -9.46 11.65 -8.33
C ALA A 65 -9.14 13.12 -8.43
N LYS A 66 -9.52 13.91 -7.42
CA LYS A 66 -9.15 15.33 -7.32
C LYS A 66 -8.85 15.73 -5.88
N ILE A 67 -7.97 16.70 -5.72
CA ILE A 67 -7.66 17.30 -4.42
C ILE A 67 -8.80 18.26 -4.05
N THR A 68 -9.45 18.01 -2.91
CA THR A 68 -10.54 18.85 -2.41
C THR A 68 -10.32 19.31 -0.98
N GLY A 69 -9.33 18.76 -0.26
CA GLY A 69 -8.99 19.13 1.09
C GLY A 69 -7.48 19.08 1.35
N LEU A 70 -7.02 19.80 2.37
CA LEU A 70 -5.64 19.83 2.83
C LEU A 70 -5.58 19.75 4.34
N ILE A 71 -4.64 18.93 4.87
CA ILE A 71 -4.43 18.75 6.30
C ILE A 71 -2.93 18.91 6.59
N SER A 72 -2.54 19.90 7.40
CA SER A 72 -1.14 20.17 7.73
C SER A 72 -1.02 20.98 9.02
N GLY A 73 0.00 20.69 9.84
CA GLY A 73 0.36 21.51 11.00
C GLY A 73 1.04 22.83 10.64
N THR A 74 1.27 23.16 9.36
CA THR A 74 1.96 24.38 8.92
C THR A 74 0.97 25.31 8.20
N PRO A 75 0.50 26.41 8.84
CA PRO A 75 -0.50 27.30 8.25
C PRO A 75 -0.08 27.90 6.90
N ALA A 76 1.20 28.25 6.73
CA ALA A 76 1.72 28.76 5.46
C ALA A 76 1.51 27.76 4.32
N LYS A 77 1.79 26.46 4.55
CA LYS A 77 1.56 25.40 3.55
C LYS A 77 0.08 25.26 3.20
N LEU A 78 -0.82 25.35 4.17
CA LEU A 78 -2.27 25.32 3.91
C LEU A 78 -2.71 26.46 3.02
N LYS A 79 -2.17 27.68 3.24
CA LYS A 79 -2.46 28.85 2.42
C LYS A 79 -1.92 28.69 0.99
N ASP A 80 -0.64 28.34 0.87
CA ASP A 80 0.06 28.27 -0.43
C ASP A 80 -0.49 27.14 -1.30
N TRP A 81 -0.69 25.95 -0.73
CA TRP A 81 -1.27 24.82 -1.45
C TRP A 81 -2.74 25.05 -1.75
N GLY A 82 -3.47 25.68 -0.84
CA GLY A 82 -4.86 26.06 -1.08
C GLY A 82 -5.02 26.97 -2.29
N ALA A 83 -4.15 27.97 -2.43
CA ALA A 83 -4.12 28.84 -3.59
C ALA A 83 -3.69 28.08 -4.86
N LYS A 84 -2.62 27.25 -4.75
CA LYS A 84 -2.06 26.52 -5.89
C LYS A 84 -3.03 25.48 -6.48
N TYR A 85 -3.74 24.73 -5.63
CA TYR A 85 -4.60 23.62 -6.06
C TYR A 85 -6.10 23.95 -6.00
N GLY A 86 -6.46 25.20 -5.74
CA GLY A 86 -7.86 25.64 -5.71
C GLY A 86 -8.68 25.06 -4.55
N VAL A 87 -8.05 24.69 -3.42
CA VAL A 87 -8.75 24.16 -2.26
C VAL A 87 -9.28 25.30 -1.39
N PRO A 88 -10.61 25.40 -1.18
CA PRO A 88 -11.18 26.48 -0.39
C PRO A 88 -10.78 26.43 1.08
N GLU A 89 -10.80 27.56 1.78
CA GLU A 89 -10.37 27.65 3.17
C GLU A 89 -11.15 26.70 4.10
N LYS A 90 -12.46 26.55 3.89
CA LYS A 90 -13.33 25.64 4.64
C LYS A 90 -12.90 24.16 4.57
N ASN A 91 -12.06 23.79 3.59
CA ASN A 91 -11.54 22.43 3.39
C ASN A 91 -10.05 22.32 3.79
N ARG A 92 -9.53 23.27 4.56
CA ARG A 92 -8.16 23.27 5.06
C ARG A 92 -8.18 23.06 6.57
N TYR A 93 -7.48 22.04 7.04
CA TYR A 93 -7.49 21.61 8.45
C TYR A 93 -6.06 21.51 8.98
N ASN A 94 -5.91 21.58 10.30
CA ASN A 94 -4.69 21.19 10.99
C ASN A 94 -4.85 19.80 11.61
N TYR A 95 -3.78 19.26 12.24
CA TYR A 95 -3.82 17.96 12.87
C TYR A 95 -4.70 17.88 14.13
N GLU A 96 -5.09 19.01 14.71
CA GLU A 96 -5.93 19.09 15.89
C GLU A 96 -7.42 19.04 15.53
N ASN A 97 -7.81 19.69 14.42
CA ASN A 97 -9.21 19.89 14.05
C ASN A 97 -9.70 19.07 12.85
N PHE A 98 -8.87 18.26 12.22
CA PHE A 98 -9.28 17.58 10.99
C PHE A 98 -10.40 16.55 11.18
N ASP A 99 -10.75 16.15 12.40
CA ASP A 99 -11.91 15.29 12.64
C ASP A 99 -13.23 15.93 12.14
N ALA A 100 -13.24 17.27 11.98
CA ALA A 100 -14.37 17.99 11.38
C ALA A 100 -14.65 17.62 9.92
N ILE A 101 -13.75 16.88 9.23
CA ILE A 101 -14.02 16.29 7.91
C ILE A 101 -15.24 15.37 7.92
N LYS A 102 -15.64 14.84 9.08
CA LYS A 102 -16.81 14.00 9.26
C LYS A 102 -18.04 14.61 8.59
N ASP A 103 -18.26 15.90 8.80
CA ASP A 103 -19.44 16.62 8.32
C ASP A 103 -19.20 17.33 6.97
N ASN A 104 -18.00 17.15 6.38
CA ASN A 104 -17.68 17.78 5.12
C ASN A 104 -18.00 16.88 3.93
N PRO A 105 -19.05 17.21 3.12
CA PRO A 105 -19.42 16.43 1.96
C PRO A 105 -18.43 16.57 0.79
N ASP A 106 -17.49 17.52 0.84
CA ASP A 106 -16.50 17.73 -0.23
C ASP A 106 -15.30 16.76 -0.12
N ILE A 107 -15.27 15.87 0.88
CA ILE A 107 -14.18 14.91 1.13
C ILE A 107 -14.75 13.51 1.23
N ASP A 108 -14.27 12.59 0.39
CA ASP A 108 -14.60 11.16 0.42
C ASP A 108 -13.51 10.33 1.09
N ALA A 109 -12.26 10.72 0.87
CA ALA A 109 -11.07 10.02 1.35
C ALA A 109 -9.98 10.99 1.82
N VAL A 110 -9.13 10.51 2.73
CA VAL A 110 -7.89 11.20 3.13
C VAL A 110 -6.69 10.38 2.69
N TYR A 111 -5.74 11.01 2.00
CA TYR A 111 -4.45 10.42 1.70
C TYR A 111 -3.42 10.86 2.75
N VAL A 112 -3.03 9.93 3.60
CA VAL A 112 -2.08 10.14 4.71
C VAL A 112 -0.66 9.96 4.19
N ILE A 113 0.15 11.04 4.22
CA ILE A 113 1.51 11.12 3.65
C ILE A 113 2.46 11.72 4.70
N THR A 114 2.27 11.39 5.94
CA THR A 114 3.06 11.83 7.09
C THR A 114 4.22 10.87 7.38
N PRO A 115 5.10 11.12 8.37
CA PRO A 115 6.02 10.11 8.87
C PRO A 115 5.31 8.86 9.40
N ASN A 116 5.93 7.69 9.25
CA ASN A 116 5.31 6.38 9.46
C ASN A 116 4.62 6.22 10.82
N ALA A 117 5.22 6.70 11.91
CA ALA A 117 4.66 6.59 13.26
C ALA A 117 3.34 7.36 13.46
N LEU A 118 3.02 8.30 12.59
CA LEU A 118 1.78 9.08 12.66
C LEU A 118 0.62 8.41 11.91
N HIS A 119 0.90 7.43 11.05
CA HIS A 119 -0.09 6.80 10.20
C HIS A 119 -1.21 6.15 11.00
N ARG A 120 -0.88 5.39 12.04
CA ARG A 120 -1.85 4.67 12.87
C ARG A 120 -2.91 5.61 13.43
N GLU A 121 -2.50 6.63 14.20
CA GLU A 121 -3.45 7.56 14.81
C GLU A 121 -4.30 8.27 13.77
N GLN A 122 -3.66 8.78 12.72
CA GLN A 122 -4.33 9.56 11.69
C GLN A 122 -5.32 8.73 10.88
N VAL A 123 -4.98 7.50 10.49
CA VAL A 123 -5.90 6.60 9.77
C VAL A 123 -7.09 6.21 10.65
N ILE A 124 -6.86 5.90 11.93
CA ILE A 124 -7.95 5.59 12.87
C ILE A 124 -8.92 6.77 13.03
N ARG A 125 -8.41 8.00 13.11
CA ARG A 125 -9.24 9.21 13.17
C ARG A 125 -10.00 9.46 11.87
N VAL A 126 -9.37 9.25 10.72
CA VAL A 126 -10.03 9.30 9.39
C VAL A 126 -11.17 8.28 9.31
N ALA A 127 -10.94 7.05 9.76
CA ALA A 127 -11.95 6.00 9.78
C ALA A 127 -13.13 6.38 10.70
N LYS A 128 -12.85 6.90 11.91
CA LYS A 128 -13.88 7.40 12.84
C LYS A 128 -14.70 8.56 12.27
N ALA A 129 -14.10 9.36 11.38
CA ALA A 129 -14.81 10.40 10.65
C ALA A 129 -15.66 9.85 9.48
N GLY A 130 -15.71 8.52 9.28
CA GLY A 130 -16.48 7.88 8.21
C GLY A 130 -15.91 8.13 6.82
N LYS A 131 -14.62 8.45 6.71
CA LYS A 131 -13.94 8.68 5.42
C LYS A 131 -13.03 7.49 5.08
N HIS A 132 -12.87 7.21 3.78
CA HIS A 132 -11.91 6.22 3.31
C HIS A 132 -10.47 6.72 3.59
N ALA A 133 -9.56 5.79 3.89
CA ALA A 133 -8.16 6.11 4.11
C ALA A 133 -7.29 5.54 2.97
N ILE A 134 -6.43 6.38 2.42
CA ILE A 134 -5.28 5.96 1.62
C ILE A 134 -4.07 6.28 2.48
N CYS A 135 -3.21 5.31 2.76
CA CYS A 135 -2.04 5.48 3.63
C CYS A 135 -0.76 5.19 2.85
N GLU A 136 0.26 6.02 2.98
CA GLU A 136 1.57 5.71 2.41
C GLU A 136 2.19 4.46 3.03
N LYS A 137 3.05 3.83 2.23
CA LYS A 137 3.88 2.72 2.71
C LYS A 137 5.13 3.25 3.49
N PRO A 138 5.61 2.52 4.50
CA PRO A 138 4.95 1.40 5.15
C PRO A 138 3.68 1.86 5.87
N MET A 139 2.68 0.99 5.92
CA MET A 139 1.37 1.35 6.46
C MET A 139 1.43 1.81 7.93
N ALA A 140 2.33 1.21 8.72
CA ALA A 140 2.62 1.57 10.11
C ALA A 140 4.08 1.24 10.45
N ILE A 141 4.51 1.46 11.69
CA ILE A 141 5.87 1.14 12.15
C ILE A 141 6.04 -0.32 12.61
N ASN A 142 4.96 -1.08 12.75
CA ASN A 142 4.94 -2.52 13.07
C ASN A 142 3.57 -3.14 12.73
N ALA A 143 3.50 -4.48 12.80
CA ALA A 143 2.28 -5.21 12.48
C ALA A 143 1.13 -4.97 13.47
N ALA A 144 1.42 -4.75 14.75
CA ALA A 144 0.38 -4.50 15.75
C ALA A 144 -0.39 -3.19 15.44
N GLU A 145 0.33 -2.11 15.13
CA GLU A 145 -0.27 -0.86 14.70
C GLU A 145 -1.05 -1.01 13.37
N GLY A 146 -0.49 -1.78 12.43
CA GLY A 146 -1.16 -2.08 11.17
C GLY A 146 -2.48 -2.82 11.38
N GLN A 147 -2.55 -3.77 12.32
CA GLN A 147 -3.79 -4.47 12.66
C GLN A 147 -4.84 -3.52 13.22
N GLU A 148 -4.46 -2.62 14.15
CA GLU A 148 -5.40 -1.63 14.70
C GLU A 148 -6.00 -0.71 13.60
N MET A 149 -5.21 -0.36 12.58
CA MET A 149 -5.69 0.43 11.44
C MET A 149 -6.71 -0.34 10.59
N VAL A 150 -6.44 -1.63 10.32
CA VAL A 150 -7.35 -2.51 9.58
C VAL A 150 -8.66 -2.66 10.34
N ASP A 151 -8.59 -2.96 11.64
CA ASP A 151 -9.77 -3.15 12.49
C ASP A 151 -10.63 -1.88 12.58
N ALA A 152 -10.00 -0.71 12.75
CA ALA A 152 -10.70 0.57 12.81
C ALA A 152 -11.44 0.90 11.51
N CYS A 153 -10.80 0.67 10.36
CA CYS A 153 -11.44 0.89 9.06
C CYS A 153 -12.57 -0.11 8.80
N ALA A 154 -12.39 -1.38 9.18
CA ALA A 154 -13.44 -2.39 9.10
C ALA A 154 -14.65 -2.04 9.99
N ALA A 155 -14.41 -1.65 11.24
CA ALA A 155 -15.47 -1.25 12.18
C ALA A 155 -16.26 -0.02 11.69
N ALA A 156 -15.60 0.91 11.00
CA ALA A 156 -16.23 2.10 10.40
C ALA A 156 -16.85 1.83 9.02
N ASN A 157 -16.73 0.60 8.49
CA ASN A 157 -17.16 0.24 7.13
C ASN A 157 -16.58 1.16 6.04
N VAL A 158 -15.29 1.53 6.18
CA VAL A 158 -14.54 2.31 5.20
C VAL A 158 -13.36 1.52 4.65
N LYS A 159 -12.90 1.86 3.47
CA LYS A 159 -11.72 1.22 2.86
C LYS A 159 -10.43 1.82 3.43
N LEU A 160 -9.45 0.95 3.69
CA LEU A 160 -8.05 1.29 3.89
C LEU A 160 -7.26 0.78 2.69
N LEU A 161 -6.62 1.67 1.95
CA LEU A 161 -5.74 1.36 0.82
C LEU A 161 -4.32 1.85 1.11
N VAL A 162 -3.32 1.11 0.65
CA VAL A 162 -1.90 1.44 0.84
C VAL A 162 -1.29 1.97 -0.45
N GLY A 163 -0.44 2.98 -0.37
CA GLY A 163 0.19 3.70 -1.48
C GLY A 163 1.21 2.86 -2.28
N TYR A 164 0.85 1.65 -2.67
CA TYR A 164 1.69 0.74 -3.46
C TYR A 164 1.66 1.07 -4.94
N ARG A 165 2.33 2.15 -5.34
CA ARG A 165 2.33 2.64 -6.73
C ARG A 165 2.82 1.62 -7.76
N MET A 166 3.71 0.67 -7.36
CA MET A 166 4.23 -0.35 -8.28
C MET A 166 3.20 -1.43 -8.63
N HIS A 167 2.13 -1.59 -7.84
CA HIS A 167 1.02 -2.48 -8.15
C HIS A 167 0.20 -2.03 -9.37
N PHE A 168 0.45 -0.83 -9.89
CA PHE A 168 -0.21 -0.24 -11.05
C PHE A 168 0.76 0.07 -12.20
N GLU A 169 2.05 -0.26 -12.04
CA GLU A 169 3.07 0.01 -13.04
C GLU A 169 3.02 -1.04 -14.18
N PRO A 170 2.95 -0.60 -15.45
CA PRO A 170 2.65 -1.50 -16.58
C PRO A 170 3.66 -2.63 -16.81
N ASN A 171 4.98 -2.41 -16.65
CA ASN A 171 5.98 -3.47 -16.81
C ASN A 171 5.94 -4.46 -15.63
N THR A 172 5.69 -3.97 -14.42
CA THR A 172 5.45 -4.81 -13.23
C THR A 172 4.25 -5.72 -13.44
N LEU A 173 3.11 -5.16 -13.87
CA LEU A 173 1.91 -5.94 -14.17
C LEU A 173 2.10 -6.93 -15.31
N GLU A 174 2.93 -6.60 -16.30
CA GLU A 174 3.25 -7.55 -17.38
C GLU A 174 4.01 -8.77 -16.85
N ILE A 175 4.97 -8.59 -15.93
CA ILE A 175 5.65 -9.74 -15.29
C ILE A 175 4.67 -10.59 -14.49
N VAL A 176 3.75 -9.97 -13.74
CA VAL A 176 2.70 -10.69 -13.01
C VAL A 176 1.81 -11.49 -13.98
N ARG A 177 1.42 -10.88 -15.11
CA ARG A 177 0.66 -11.57 -16.17
C ARG A 177 1.44 -12.75 -16.76
N MET A 178 2.73 -12.57 -17.10
CA MET A 178 3.58 -13.63 -17.65
C MET A 178 3.70 -14.80 -16.69
N ARG A 179 3.89 -14.54 -15.39
CA ARG A 179 3.91 -15.58 -14.36
C ARG A 179 2.58 -16.33 -14.31
N LYS A 180 1.44 -15.62 -14.24
CA LYS A 180 0.08 -16.23 -14.23
C LYS A 180 -0.20 -17.07 -15.47
N ALA A 181 0.30 -16.64 -16.62
CA ALA A 181 0.17 -17.38 -17.89
C ALA A 181 1.13 -18.56 -18.02
N GLY A 182 2.01 -18.82 -17.02
CA GLY A 182 2.98 -19.90 -17.04
C GLY A 182 4.12 -19.72 -18.06
N GLU A 183 4.31 -18.50 -18.59
CA GLU A 183 5.35 -18.19 -19.57
C GLU A 183 6.76 -18.32 -19.01
N LEU A 184 6.93 -18.13 -17.70
CA LEU A 184 8.20 -18.29 -16.99
C LEU A 184 8.40 -19.71 -16.46
N GLY A 185 7.40 -20.62 -16.56
CA GLY A 185 7.39 -21.91 -15.90
C GLY A 185 7.21 -21.74 -14.38
N LYS A 186 7.61 -22.76 -13.59
CA LYS A 186 7.66 -22.65 -12.14
C LYS A 186 8.69 -21.57 -11.76
N VAL A 187 8.29 -20.61 -10.95
CA VAL A 187 9.22 -19.59 -10.43
C VAL A 187 10.14 -20.26 -9.40
N LEU A 188 11.44 -20.02 -9.52
CA LEU A 188 12.48 -20.62 -8.69
C LEU A 188 13.15 -19.60 -7.77
N PHE A 189 13.36 -18.39 -8.29
CA PHE A 189 14.17 -17.38 -7.62
C PHE A 189 13.69 -15.97 -7.91
N PHE A 190 13.74 -15.11 -6.88
CA PHE A 190 13.56 -13.66 -6.98
C PHE A 190 14.76 -12.96 -6.33
N GLN A 191 15.22 -11.87 -6.93
CA GLN A 191 16.18 -10.96 -6.33
C GLN A 191 15.62 -9.54 -6.30
N GLY A 192 15.61 -8.92 -5.11
CA GLY A 192 15.19 -7.54 -4.92
C GLY A 192 16.30 -6.70 -4.31
N LEU A 193 16.80 -5.70 -5.06
CA LEU A 193 17.88 -4.83 -4.61
C LEU A 193 17.38 -3.38 -4.60
N SER A 194 17.40 -2.73 -3.42
CA SER A 194 16.97 -1.35 -3.23
C SER A 194 17.99 -0.59 -2.40
N GLY A 195 18.53 0.50 -2.93
CA GLY A 195 19.52 1.28 -2.19
C GLY A 195 19.79 2.65 -2.78
N PHE A 196 20.07 3.58 -1.88
CA PHE A 196 20.59 4.91 -2.22
C PHE A 196 21.38 5.48 -1.04
N ARG A 197 22.18 6.50 -1.29
CA ARG A 197 22.87 7.19 -0.19
C ARG A 197 21.96 8.26 0.40
N ILE A 198 21.48 8.02 1.64
CA ILE A 198 20.68 9.00 2.35
C ILE A 198 21.56 10.17 2.79
N GLY A 199 21.16 11.40 2.49
CA GLY A 199 21.98 12.60 2.67
C GLY A 199 21.93 13.17 4.08
N ASP A 200 20.90 13.95 4.38
CA ASP A 200 20.75 14.69 5.63
C ASP A 200 20.65 13.74 6.85
N PRO A 201 21.58 13.83 7.83
CA PRO A 201 21.53 12.99 9.02
C PRO A 201 20.40 13.35 9.99
N ASN A 202 19.76 14.49 9.83
CA ASN A 202 18.71 14.97 10.74
C ASN A 202 17.29 14.71 10.23
N GLN A 203 17.14 14.06 9.07
CA GLN A 203 15.79 13.79 8.54
C GLN A 203 15.08 12.68 9.33
N TRP A 204 13.76 12.77 9.37
CA TRP A 204 12.90 11.89 10.17
C TRP A 204 13.07 10.38 9.87
N ARG A 205 13.52 10.00 8.66
CA ARG A 205 13.82 8.60 8.31
C ARG A 205 14.98 7.99 9.09
N LEU A 206 15.82 8.82 9.72
CA LEU A 206 16.91 8.40 10.61
C LEU A 206 16.54 8.56 12.09
N ASP A 207 15.28 8.84 12.39
CA ASP A 207 14.70 8.80 13.73
C ASP A 207 13.80 7.57 13.86
N LYS A 208 14.23 6.58 14.66
CA LYS A 208 13.48 5.34 14.89
C LYS A 208 12.07 5.59 15.37
N ALA A 209 11.86 6.59 16.24
CA ALA A 209 10.54 6.89 16.80
C ALA A 209 9.55 7.35 15.74
N LEU A 210 10.02 8.00 14.66
CA LEU A 210 9.20 8.46 13.55
C LEU A 210 9.14 7.48 12.39
N ALA A 211 10.24 6.77 12.12
CA ALA A 211 10.36 5.91 10.95
C ALA A 211 10.03 4.43 11.24
N GLY A 212 10.15 3.97 12.51
CA GLY A 212 10.00 2.57 12.89
C GLY A 212 11.23 1.71 12.60
N GLY A 213 12.16 2.19 11.76
CA GLY A 213 13.38 1.51 11.32
C GLY A 213 14.15 2.39 10.34
N GLY A 214 14.99 1.79 9.51
CA GLY A 214 15.81 2.48 8.53
C GLY A 214 15.48 2.09 7.08
N ALA A 215 16.49 1.64 6.33
CA ALA A 215 16.38 1.29 4.92
C ALA A 215 15.34 0.21 4.64
N LEU A 216 15.20 -0.78 5.53
CA LEU A 216 14.22 -1.85 5.36
C LEU A 216 12.79 -1.31 5.32
N MET A 217 12.42 -0.42 6.25
CA MET A 217 11.09 0.16 6.32
C MET A 217 10.78 1.05 5.11
N ASP A 218 11.74 1.86 4.66
CA ASP A 218 11.48 2.82 3.58
C ASP A 218 11.55 2.19 2.19
N ILE A 219 12.63 1.46 1.89
CA ILE A 219 12.89 0.94 0.53
C ILE A 219 12.95 -0.58 0.47
N GLY A 220 13.32 -1.27 1.53
CA GLY A 220 13.32 -2.73 1.59
C GLY A 220 11.91 -3.33 1.46
N ILE A 221 10.90 -2.61 1.91
CA ILE A 221 9.50 -2.97 1.73
C ILE A 221 9.13 -3.20 0.25
N TYR A 222 9.76 -2.49 -0.70
CA TYR A 222 9.53 -2.74 -2.13
C TYR A 222 10.03 -4.12 -2.54
N ALA A 223 11.17 -4.59 -1.99
CA ALA A 223 11.68 -5.92 -2.29
C ALA A 223 10.84 -7.02 -1.62
N VAL A 224 10.34 -6.80 -0.39
CA VAL A 224 9.40 -7.70 0.29
C VAL A 224 8.12 -7.84 -0.52
N ASN A 225 7.49 -6.73 -0.82
CA ASN A 225 6.24 -6.65 -1.56
C ASN A 225 6.42 -7.20 -2.99
N GLY A 226 7.53 -6.80 -3.67
CA GLY A 226 7.90 -7.28 -5.00
C GLY A 226 8.05 -8.79 -5.06
N ALA A 227 8.72 -9.42 -4.08
CA ALA A 227 8.87 -10.87 -4.01
C ALA A 227 7.50 -11.57 -3.95
N ARG A 228 6.60 -11.07 -3.11
CA ARG A 228 5.26 -11.66 -2.91
C ARG A 228 4.44 -11.62 -4.20
N TYR A 229 4.24 -10.46 -4.81
CA TYR A 229 3.37 -10.36 -5.98
C TYR A 229 4.00 -10.95 -7.26
N MET A 230 5.34 -10.92 -7.41
CA MET A 230 6.00 -11.49 -8.58
C MET A 230 6.11 -13.02 -8.51
N ILE A 231 6.41 -13.60 -7.35
CA ILE A 231 6.34 -15.06 -7.14
C ILE A 231 4.88 -15.51 -7.13
N GLY A 232 3.99 -14.72 -6.52
CA GLY A 232 2.55 -14.99 -6.43
C GLY A 232 2.17 -15.95 -5.32
N GLU A 233 2.99 -16.01 -4.28
CA GLU A 233 2.80 -16.77 -3.05
C GLU A 233 3.16 -15.92 -1.85
N GLU A 234 2.70 -16.31 -0.66
CA GLU A 234 3.13 -15.73 0.59
C GLU A 234 4.33 -16.52 1.16
N PRO A 235 5.37 -15.85 1.68
CA PRO A 235 6.50 -16.54 2.25
C PRO A 235 6.13 -17.21 3.56
N VAL A 236 6.77 -18.34 3.85
CA VAL A 236 6.55 -19.15 5.07
C VAL A 236 7.70 -19.03 6.06
N TRP A 237 8.84 -18.48 5.65
CA TRP A 237 9.96 -18.18 6.54
C TRP A 237 10.82 -17.04 6.01
N VAL A 238 11.59 -16.44 6.91
CA VAL A 238 12.56 -15.38 6.62
C VAL A 238 13.85 -15.59 7.42
N THR A 239 14.99 -15.17 6.81
CA THR A 239 16.28 -14.94 7.50
C THR A 239 16.73 -13.52 7.21
N GLY A 240 17.58 -12.94 8.08
CA GLY A 240 18.08 -11.58 7.89
C GLY A 240 19.42 -11.36 8.59
N GLN A 241 20.17 -10.39 8.05
CA GLN A 241 21.40 -9.91 8.63
C GLN A 241 21.52 -8.40 8.43
N GLU A 242 21.73 -7.68 9.53
CA GLU A 242 22.01 -6.24 9.52
C GLU A 242 23.52 -6.00 9.51
N THR A 243 23.95 -5.00 8.74
CA THR A 243 25.33 -4.48 8.76
C THR A 243 25.31 -2.95 8.81
N LYS A 244 26.24 -2.34 9.59
CA LYS A 244 26.43 -0.90 9.69
C LYS A 244 27.88 -0.54 9.48
N THR A 245 28.15 0.38 8.57
CA THR A 245 29.48 0.93 8.30
C THR A 245 29.61 2.36 8.85
N ASP A 246 28.50 3.04 9.13
CA ASP A 246 28.43 4.36 9.73
C ASP A 246 27.48 4.38 10.95
N PRO A 247 27.94 3.89 12.13
CA PRO A 247 27.09 3.84 13.32
C PRO A 247 26.78 5.21 13.93
N VAL A 248 27.48 6.25 13.51
CA VAL A 248 27.20 7.63 13.96
C VAL A 248 25.94 8.16 13.28
N LYS A 249 25.79 7.89 11.99
CA LYS A 249 24.61 8.28 11.21
C LYS A 249 23.43 7.34 11.44
N PHE A 250 23.68 6.03 11.44
CA PHE A 250 22.65 4.99 11.64
C PHE A 250 22.65 4.54 13.10
N LYS A 251 21.99 5.32 13.95
CA LYS A 251 21.88 5.07 15.40
C LYS A 251 21.14 3.76 15.68
N GLU A 252 21.12 3.36 16.94
CA GLU A 252 20.41 2.16 17.37
C GLU A 252 18.94 2.16 16.88
N GLY A 253 18.54 1.02 16.32
CA GLY A 253 17.19 0.81 15.79
C GLY A 253 16.90 1.47 14.43
N VAL A 254 17.91 2.09 13.79
CA VAL A 254 17.86 2.54 12.39
C VAL A 254 18.85 1.71 11.60
N ASP A 255 18.36 0.79 10.79
CA ASP A 255 19.18 -0.05 9.94
C ASP A 255 19.79 0.76 8.78
N GLU A 256 21.10 0.54 8.55
CA GLU A 256 21.80 1.05 7.36
C GLU A 256 21.58 0.11 6.19
N THR A 257 21.93 -1.16 6.38
CA THR A 257 21.88 -2.21 5.35
C THR A 257 21.35 -3.49 5.98
N ILE A 258 20.28 -4.03 5.38
CA ILE A 258 19.77 -5.36 5.70
C ILE A 258 19.78 -6.22 4.45
N GLN A 259 20.39 -7.41 4.56
CA GLN A 259 20.25 -8.52 3.62
C GLN A 259 19.26 -9.52 4.21
N PHE A 260 18.34 -10.03 3.40
CA PHE A 260 17.34 -10.99 3.88
C PHE A 260 16.93 -11.98 2.80
N GLN A 261 16.42 -13.13 3.22
CA GLN A 261 15.85 -14.13 2.35
C GLN A 261 14.43 -14.46 2.79
N LEU A 262 13.57 -14.72 1.82
CA LEU A 262 12.21 -15.22 2.01
C LEU A 262 12.08 -16.57 1.32
N GLY A 263 11.50 -17.56 1.99
CA GLY A 263 11.22 -18.87 1.40
C GLY A 263 9.72 -19.09 1.25
N PHE A 264 9.33 -19.68 0.15
CA PHE A 264 7.95 -19.85 -0.28
C PHE A 264 7.51 -21.32 -0.31
N PRO A 265 6.21 -21.62 -0.20
CA PRO A 265 5.69 -23.01 -0.21
C PRO A 265 6.10 -23.83 -1.44
N SER A 266 6.19 -23.21 -2.60
CA SER A 266 6.66 -23.84 -3.85
C SER A 266 8.11 -24.31 -3.82
N GLY A 267 8.90 -23.84 -2.82
CA GLY A 267 10.36 -23.97 -2.75
C GLY A 267 11.11 -22.84 -3.43
N ALA A 268 10.42 -21.83 -3.99
CA ALA A 268 11.05 -20.61 -4.46
C ALA A 268 11.71 -19.85 -3.31
N VAL A 269 12.80 -19.13 -3.61
CA VAL A 269 13.52 -18.30 -2.63
C VAL A 269 13.68 -16.89 -3.20
N ALA A 270 13.41 -15.87 -2.36
CA ALA A 270 13.82 -14.51 -2.64
C ALA A 270 15.09 -14.17 -1.86
N SER A 271 16.04 -13.47 -2.53
CA SER A 271 17.25 -12.91 -1.91
C SER A 271 17.26 -11.40 -2.12
N CYS A 272 17.19 -10.65 -1.03
CA CYS A 272 16.92 -9.23 -1.04
C CYS A 272 17.96 -8.44 -0.25
N LEU A 273 18.14 -7.17 -0.65
CA LEU A 273 18.97 -6.20 0.05
C LEU A 273 18.30 -4.83 0.03
N SER A 274 18.33 -4.16 1.18
CA SER A 274 17.99 -2.75 1.31
C SER A 274 19.11 -1.99 1.99
N THR A 275 19.43 -0.78 1.50
CA THR A 275 20.52 0.01 2.08
C THR A 275 20.34 1.51 1.86
N TYR A 276 20.69 2.28 2.88
CA TYR A 276 20.78 3.74 2.83
C TYR A 276 22.22 4.25 2.58
N ASN A 277 23.16 3.36 2.34
CA ASN A 277 24.58 3.74 2.23
C ASN A 277 25.29 3.11 1.02
N MET A 278 24.59 3.01 -0.09
CA MET A 278 25.20 2.63 -1.38
C MET A 278 24.88 3.67 -2.46
N ASN A 279 25.71 3.73 -3.47
CA ASN A 279 25.32 4.40 -4.70
C ASN A 279 24.18 3.59 -5.33
N HIS A 280 23.31 4.22 -6.07
CA HIS A 280 22.04 3.74 -6.57
C HIS A 280 21.94 2.22 -6.88
N LEU A 281 21.04 1.52 -6.17
CA LEU A 281 20.60 0.14 -6.42
C LEU A 281 19.09 0.14 -6.59
N ASP A 282 18.60 -0.37 -7.72
CA ASP A 282 17.17 -0.44 -7.99
C ASP A 282 16.92 -1.52 -9.05
N ARG A 283 16.76 -2.79 -8.60
CA ARG A 283 16.64 -3.92 -9.50
C ARG A 283 15.75 -5.00 -8.92
N PHE A 284 14.84 -5.53 -9.75
CA PHE A 284 14.14 -6.78 -9.53
C PHE A 284 14.49 -7.77 -10.64
N PHE A 285 14.74 -9.01 -10.24
CA PHE A 285 15.02 -10.12 -11.15
C PHE A 285 14.23 -11.34 -10.71
N LEU A 286 13.41 -11.88 -11.60
CA LEU A 286 12.61 -13.08 -11.40
C LEU A 286 13.10 -14.16 -12.36
N ASN A 287 13.36 -15.38 -11.87
CA ASN A 287 13.80 -16.51 -12.67
C ASN A 287 12.89 -17.71 -12.46
N GLY A 288 12.48 -18.33 -13.54
CA GLY A 288 11.71 -19.57 -13.58
C GLY A 288 12.32 -20.60 -14.51
N GLU A 289 11.73 -21.79 -14.57
CA GLU A 289 12.23 -22.92 -15.36
C GLU A 289 12.30 -22.63 -16.86
N LYS A 290 11.45 -21.74 -17.39
CA LYS A 290 11.33 -21.45 -18.83
C LYS A 290 11.86 -20.09 -19.24
N GLY A 291 12.26 -19.24 -18.28
CA GLY A 291 12.75 -17.93 -18.60
C GLY A 291 12.91 -17.03 -17.39
N PHE A 292 13.29 -15.80 -17.64
CA PHE A 292 13.45 -14.77 -16.62
C PHE A 292 12.72 -13.49 -17.02
N ALA A 293 12.48 -12.64 -16.00
CA ALA A 293 12.06 -11.25 -16.17
C ALA A 293 12.88 -10.35 -15.23
N GLU A 294 13.23 -9.16 -15.70
CA GLU A 294 14.02 -8.18 -14.96
C GLU A 294 13.43 -6.79 -15.11
N LEU A 295 13.45 -6.03 -14.03
CA LEU A 295 13.16 -4.58 -14.02
C LEU A 295 14.38 -3.83 -13.47
N GLN A 296 14.90 -2.85 -14.26
CA GLN A 296 16.00 -1.99 -13.82
C GLN A 296 15.96 -0.64 -14.56
N PRO A 297 15.60 0.50 -13.90
CA PRO A 297 15.17 0.55 -12.50
C PRO A 297 13.86 -0.21 -12.26
N SER A 298 13.65 -0.72 -11.04
CA SER A 298 12.44 -1.49 -10.68
C SER A 298 11.41 -0.65 -9.93
N THR A 299 11.84 0.37 -9.18
CA THR A 299 10.99 1.18 -8.31
C THR A 299 11.25 2.68 -8.42
N GLY A 300 12.02 3.13 -9.40
CA GLY A 300 12.28 4.54 -9.66
C GLY A 300 11.02 5.36 -9.96
N TYR A 301 11.14 6.68 -9.99
CA TYR A 301 10.04 7.58 -10.35
C TYR A 301 10.02 7.95 -11.84
N GLY A 302 11.07 7.57 -12.59
CA GLY A 302 11.13 7.69 -14.03
C GLY A 302 10.57 6.44 -14.73
N PRO A 303 10.85 6.29 -16.03
CA PRO A 303 10.46 5.08 -16.76
C PRO A 303 11.08 3.83 -16.14
N ILE A 304 10.26 2.86 -15.80
CA ILE A 304 10.68 1.51 -15.46
C ILE A 304 11.09 0.81 -16.75
N LYS A 305 12.26 0.18 -16.74
CA LYS A 305 12.74 -0.62 -17.87
C LYS A 305 12.72 -2.09 -17.51
N GLY A 306 12.22 -2.90 -18.41
CA GLY A 306 12.13 -4.32 -18.21
C GLY A 306 12.67 -5.11 -19.37
N ARG A 307 13.15 -6.33 -19.10
CA ARG A 307 13.55 -7.30 -20.13
C ARG A 307 13.26 -8.73 -19.70
N THR A 308 13.17 -9.60 -20.65
CA THR A 308 12.98 -11.05 -20.48
C THR A 308 13.95 -11.81 -21.37
N ASN A 309 13.98 -13.14 -21.26
CA ASN A 309 14.68 -13.99 -22.22
C ASN A 309 14.11 -13.91 -23.66
N LYS A 310 12.96 -13.24 -23.85
CA LYS A 310 12.32 -13.02 -25.16
C LYS A 310 12.54 -11.60 -25.73
N GLY A 311 13.21 -10.73 -24.98
CA GLY A 311 13.47 -9.34 -25.37
C GLY A 311 12.99 -8.32 -24.34
N GLU A 312 13.00 -7.05 -24.73
CA GLU A 312 12.63 -5.92 -23.88
C GLU A 312 11.11 -5.88 -23.58
N LEU A 313 10.76 -5.43 -22.38
CA LEU A 313 9.38 -5.08 -22.03
C LEU A 313 9.14 -3.61 -22.39
N ASN A 314 8.33 -3.38 -23.40
CA ASN A 314 8.09 -2.05 -23.96
C ASN A 314 6.69 -1.52 -23.60
N LYS A 315 6.33 -1.55 -22.32
CA LYS A 315 5.07 -0.93 -21.89
C LYS A 315 5.23 0.58 -21.82
N PRO A 316 4.17 1.35 -22.14
CA PRO A 316 4.23 2.80 -22.06
C PRO A 316 4.57 3.28 -20.64
N HIS A 317 5.44 4.29 -20.57
CA HIS A 317 5.68 4.97 -19.29
C HIS A 317 4.42 5.70 -18.81
N VAL A 318 4.15 5.58 -17.52
CA VAL A 318 3.05 6.28 -16.86
C VAL A 318 3.57 7.05 -15.63
N THR A 319 2.89 8.13 -15.28
CA THR A 319 3.10 8.75 -13.97
C THR A 319 2.43 7.86 -12.92
N HIS A 320 3.23 7.13 -12.14
CA HIS A 320 2.76 6.08 -11.25
C HIS A 320 1.68 6.58 -10.27
N GLN A 321 1.87 7.79 -9.70
CA GLN A 321 0.92 8.38 -8.76
C GLN A 321 -0.41 8.76 -9.42
N THR A 322 -0.41 9.17 -10.69
CA THR A 322 -1.64 9.43 -11.44
C THR A 322 -2.45 8.13 -11.60
N VAL A 323 -1.80 7.07 -12.07
CA VAL A 323 -2.46 5.77 -12.26
C VAL A 323 -2.92 5.20 -10.92
N GLN A 324 -2.07 5.27 -9.89
CA GLN A 324 -2.43 4.84 -8.53
C GLN A 324 -3.71 5.54 -8.05
N MET A 325 -3.79 6.85 -8.17
CA MET A 325 -4.95 7.60 -7.67
C MET A 325 -6.23 7.33 -8.46
N ASP A 326 -6.15 7.21 -9.79
CA ASP A 326 -7.29 6.86 -10.63
C ASP A 326 -7.78 5.42 -10.35
N GLU A 327 -6.86 4.47 -10.17
CA GLU A 327 -7.19 3.08 -9.81
C GLU A 327 -7.76 2.97 -8.38
N MET A 328 -7.20 3.69 -7.40
CA MET A 328 -7.73 3.73 -6.04
C MET A 328 -9.14 4.35 -6.02
N ALA A 329 -9.38 5.37 -6.84
CA ALA A 329 -10.73 5.91 -7.01
C ALA A 329 -11.70 4.86 -7.56
N ALA A 330 -11.30 4.06 -8.56
CA ALA A 330 -12.12 2.98 -9.07
C ALA A 330 -12.37 1.87 -8.03
N ILE A 331 -11.38 1.56 -7.18
CA ILE A 331 -11.55 0.61 -6.06
C ILE A 331 -12.56 1.14 -5.04
N ILE A 332 -12.50 2.43 -4.70
CA ILE A 332 -13.37 3.05 -3.70
C ILE A 332 -14.79 3.25 -4.24
N LEU A 333 -14.92 3.82 -5.41
CA LEU A 333 -16.21 4.26 -5.97
C LEU A 333 -16.96 3.14 -6.69
N ASP A 334 -16.25 2.27 -7.43
CA ASP A 334 -16.87 1.27 -8.29
C ASP A 334 -16.70 -0.16 -7.74
N GLY A 335 -15.95 -0.36 -6.64
CA GLY A 335 -15.64 -1.68 -6.11
C GLY A 335 -14.71 -2.50 -7.02
N LYS A 336 -13.94 -1.86 -7.92
CA LYS A 336 -12.96 -2.53 -8.78
C LYS A 336 -12.00 -3.38 -7.96
N LYS A 337 -11.70 -4.58 -8.43
CA LYS A 337 -10.65 -5.43 -7.87
C LYS A 337 -9.36 -5.20 -8.67
N PRO A 338 -8.26 -4.75 -8.05
CA PRO A 338 -6.99 -4.59 -8.75
C PRO A 338 -6.35 -5.96 -9.04
N GLU A 339 -5.43 -6.00 -10.00
CA GLU A 339 -4.66 -7.20 -10.36
C GLU A 339 -3.76 -7.68 -9.20
N VAL A 340 -3.19 -6.74 -8.46
CA VAL A 340 -2.44 -6.94 -7.22
C VAL A 340 -3.11 -6.09 -6.13
N SER A 341 -3.45 -6.71 -4.99
CA SER A 341 -4.16 -6.01 -3.91
C SER A 341 -3.35 -4.83 -3.35
N VAL A 342 -4.07 -3.80 -2.91
CA VAL A 342 -3.53 -2.63 -2.23
C VAL A 342 -4.31 -2.33 -0.94
N ASP A 343 -5.10 -3.26 -0.45
CA ASP A 343 -5.89 -3.08 0.76
C ASP A 343 -5.04 -3.11 2.05
N GLY A 344 -5.66 -2.77 3.19
CA GLY A 344 -4.98 -2.76 4.47
C GLY A 344 -4.40 -4.11 4.89
N HIS A 345 -5.02 -5.23 4.48
CA HIS A 345 -4.48 -6.57 4.76
C HIS A 345 -3.19 -6.83 3.99
N GLU A 346 -3.07 -6.30 2.78
CA GLU A 346 -1.83 -6.36 2.01
C GLU A 346 -0.69 -5.65 2.74
N GLY A 347 -0.96 -4.44 3.25
CA GLY A 347 -0.01 -3.70 4.08
C GLY A 347 0.34 -4.40 5.38
N LEU A 348 -0.63 -5.04 6.03
CA LEU A 348 -0.41 -5.79 7.26
C LEU A 348 0.50 -7.01 7.06
N ARG A 349 0.35 -7.75 5.94
CA ARG A 349 1.26 -8.85 5.61
C ARG A 349 2.69 -8.37 5.45
N ASP A 350 2.91 -7.26 4.74
CA ASP A 350 4.25 -6.68 4.62
C ASP A 350 4.82 -6.31 5.99
N LEU A 351 4.06 -5.69 6.88
CA LEU A 351 4.52 -5.36 8.22
C LEU A 351 4.87 -6.60 9.05
N LYS A 352 4.07 -7.67 8.99
CA LYS A 352 4.38 -8.97 9.64
C LYS A 352 5.73 -9.52 9.16
N ILE A 353 6.02 -9.40 7.85
CA ILE A 353 7.30 -9.84 7.27
C ILE A 353 8.44 -8.93 7.71
N LEU A 354 8.28 -7.61 7.68
CA LEU A 354 9.29 -6.65 8.14
C LEU A 354 9.66 -6.88 9.61
N ASP A 355 8.66 -7.06 10.50
CA ASP A 355 8.88 -7.40 11.89
C ASP A 355 9.67 -8.71 12.07
N ALA A 356 9.38 -9.70 11.24
CA ALA A 356 10.09 -10.98 11.27
C ALA A 356 11.54 -10.84 10.75
N ILE A 357 11.79 -10.01 9.74
CA ILE A 357 13.16 -9.72 9.27
C ILE A 357 13.98 -9.06 10.39
N TYR A 358 13.42 -8.06 11.09
CA TYR A 358 14.10 -7.45 12.23
C TYR A 358 14.38 -8.46 13.35
N ARG A 359 13.44 -9.35 13.66
CA ARG A 359 13.68 -10.43 14.64
C ARG A 359 14.78 -11.40 14.17
N ALA A 360 14.78 -11.77 12.87
CA ALA A 360 15.84 -12.61 12.32
C ALA A 360 17.22 -11.95 12.42
N CYS A 361 17.33 -10.64 12.14
CA CYS A 361 18.56 -9.89 12.32
C CYS A 361 19.02 -9.86 13.78
N ALA A 362 18.10 -9.69 14.72
CA ALA A 362 18.42 -9.62 16.15
C ALA A 362 18.83 -10.97 16.76
N THR A 363 18.23 -12.07 16.31
CA THR A 363 18.47 -13.41 16.87
C THR A 363 19.50 -14.23 16.09
N GLY A 364 19.76 -13.89 14.83
CA GLY A 364 20.52 -14.71 13.89
C GLY A 364 19.80 -15.99 13.45
N GLU A 365 18.53 -16.15 13.82
CA GLU A 365 17.75 -17.34 13.55
C GLU A 365 16.69 -17.12 12.48
N ARG A 366 16.37 -18.20 11.74
CA ARG A 366 15.23 -18.21 10.82
C ARG A 366 13.93 -18.00 11.60
N GLN A 367 13.10 -17.10 11.13
CA GLN A 367 11.75 -16.87 11.65
C GLN A 367 10.71 -17.51 10.75
N GLN A 368 9.77 -18.26 11.34
CA GLN A 368 8.57 -18.74 10.64
C GLN A 368 7.55 -17.61 10.52
N LEU A 369 6.80 -17.62 9.44
CA LEU A 369 5.78 -16.61 9.14
C LEU A 369 4.39 -17.24 9.18
N ASP A 370 3.47 -16.57 9.87
CA ASP A 370 2.03 -16.77 9.78
C ASP A 370 1.41 -15.47 9.25
N LEU A 371 0.98 -15.51 8.00
CA LEU A 371 0.43 -14.36 7.27
C LEU A 371 -1.08 -14.47 7.04
N ALA A 372 -1.71 -15.49 7.62
CA ALA A 372 -3.15 -15.67 7.57
C ALA A 372 -3.92 -14.54 8.25
#